data_1f3262654633c8c57aa11e16c22d1ff4
#
_entry.id   1f3262654633c8c57aa11e16c22d1ff4
#
_cell.length_a   1.000
_cell.length_b   1.000
_cell.length_c   1.000
_cell.angle_alpha   90.00
_cell.angle_beta   90.00
_cell.angle_gamma   90.00
#
_symmetry.space_group_name_H-M   'P 1'
#
loop_
_entity.id
_entity.type
_entity.pdbx_description
1 polymer ?
#
loop_
_entity_poly.entity_id
_entity_poly.type
_entity_poly.pdbx_seq_one_letter_code
_entity_poly.pdbx_strand_id
1 'polypeptide(L)'
;MIGYISVAENDNLPFNVERIYWTYYTPESINRGGHAHYELEQILVAVSGKIIVHTEMPGGQKERFILETPNIGIFLPKYCWHEMHYSHNSVQMCIANSVYNESDYIRDYNEFKKIS
;
A
#
# COMPACT_ATOMS: atom_id res chain seq x y z
N MET A 1 27.25 11.16 12.38
CA MET A 1 26.42 10.52 11.34
C MET A 1 25.77 11.58 10.47
N ILE A 2 25.78 11.39 9.17
CA ILE A 2 25.22 12.34 8.20
C ILE A 2 23.86 11.89 7.64
N GLY A 3 23.27 10.82 8.20
CA GLY A 3 21.96 10.33 7.80
C GLY A 3 22.03 9.16 6.83
N TYR A 4 20.89 8.81 6.24
CA TYR A 4 20.73 7.67 5.36
C TYR A 4 19.97 8.07 4.10
N ILE A 5 20.21 7.34 3.01
CA ILE A 5 19.45 7.47 1.77
C ILE A 5 18.89 6.10 1.43
N SER A 6 17.60 6.04 1.16
CA SER A 6 16.95 4.84 0.63
C SER A 6 16.61 5.09 -0.83
N VAL A 7 16.88 4.11 -1.69
CA VAL A 7 16.70 4.26 -3.13
C VAL A 7 15.77 3.18 -3.67
N ALA A 8 14.81 3.60 -4.48
CA ALA A 8 13.93 2.70 -5.23
C ALA A 8 14.14 2.97 -6.72
N GLU A 9 14.58 1.97 -7.44
CA GLU A 9 14.82 2.03 -8.88
C GLU A 9 14.16 0.83 -9.53
N ASN A 10 13.88 0.91 -10.83
CA ASN A 10 13.24 -0.21 -11.53
C ASN A 10 14.01 -1.52 -11.37
N ASP A 11 15.35 -1.46 -11.28
CA ASP A 11 16.18 -2.65 -11.15
C ASP A 11 16.02 -3.36 -9.81
N ASN A 12 15.64 -2.65 -8.75
CA ASN A 12 15.47 -3.27 -7.43
C ASN A 12 14.01 -3.36 -6.98
N LEU A 13 13.07 -3.12 -7.90
CA LEU A 13 11.63 -3.23 -7.64
C LEU A 13 11.06 -4.42 -8.42
N PRO A 14 9.95 -5.01 -7.93
CA PRO A 14 9.34 -6.16 -8.61
C PRO A 14 8.56 -5.80 -9.87
N PHE A 15 8.52 -4.52 -10.27
CA PHE A 15 7.77 -4.05 -11.44
C PHE A 15 8.36 -2.73 -11.93
N ASN A 16 7.95 -2.31 -13.12
CA ASN A 16 8.28 -1.00 -13.65
C ASN A 16 7.36 0.06 -13.05
N VAL A 17 7.95 1.16 -12.59
CA VAL A 17 7.20 2.23 -11.92
C VAL A 17 6.51 3.10 -12.97
N GLU A 18 5.19 3.26 -12.80
CA GLU A 18 4.39 4.14 -13.65
C GLU A 18 3.78 5.31 -12.87
N ARG A 19 3.70 5.20 -11.54
CA ARG A 19 3.08 6.23 -10.71
C ARG A 19 3.66 6.16 -9.30
N ILE A 20 3.89 7.36 -8.73
CA ILE A 20 4.23 7.49 -7.31
C ILE A 20 3.25 8.52 -6.74
N TYR A 21 2.66 8.18 -5.59
CA TYR A 21 1.81 9.15 -4.88
C TYR A 21 2.02 9.01 -3.39
N TRP A 22 1.62 10.04 -2.64
CA TRP A 22 1.78 10.02 -1.19
C TRP A 22 0.53 10.55 -0.52
N THR A 23 0.24 9.98 0.64
CA THR A 23 -0.92 10.29 1.46
C THR A 23 -0.43 10.94 2.74
N TYR A 24 -1.03 12.07 3.10
CA TYR A 24 -0.61 12.83 4.25
C TYR A 24 -1.81 13.56 4.88
N TYR A 25 -1.64 14.00 6.12
CA TYR A 25 -2.69 14.68 6.90
C TYR A 25 -3.93 13.82 7.12
N THR A 26 -3.77 12.51 7.17
CA THR A 26 -4.89 11.61 7.46
C THR A 26 -5.09 11.54 8.97
N PRO A 27 -6.31 11.80 9.47
CA PRO A 27 -6.61 11.66 10.90
C PRO A 27 -6.42 10.23 11.39
N GLU A 28 -5.96 10.06 12.64
CA GLU A 28 -5.77 8.73 13.22
C GLU A 28 -7.07 7.94 13.30
N SER A 29 -8.21 8.61 13.39
CA SER A 29 -9.51 7.97 13.51
C SER A 29 -10.04 7.42 12.17
N ILE A 30 -9.35 7.66 11.07
CA ILE A 30 -9.80 7.29 9.73
C ILE A 30 -8.96 6.12 9.22
N ASN A 31 -9.63 5.05 8.78
CA ASN A 31 -9.00 4.00 7.98
C ASN A 31 -9.09 4.39 6.51
N ARG A 32 -8.00 4.23 5.79
CA ARG A 32 -8.00 4.42 4.34
C ARG A 32 -7.82 3.07 3.66
N GLY A 33 -8.02 3.06 2.33
CA GLY A 33 -8.00 1.82 1.57
C GLY A 33 -9.39 1.20 1.53
N GLY A 34 -9.50 -0.07 1.91
CA GLY A 34 -10.76 -0.78 1.78
C GLY A 34 -11.02 -1.15 0.34
N HIS A 35 -9.99 -1.65 -0.35
CA HIS A 35 -10.10 -2.06 -1.74
C HIS A 35 -8.98 -3.03 -2.10
N ALA A 36 -9.14 -3.66 -3.24
CA ALA A 36 -8.13 -4.46 -3.91
C ALA A 36 -8.07 -4.03 -5.38
N HIS A 37 -7.19 -4.62 -6.15
CA HIS A 37 -7.03 -4.31 -7.57
C HIS A 37 -6.93 -5.59 -8.38
N TYR A 38 -7.45 -5.54 -9.61
CA TYR A 38 -7.33 -6.66 -10.54
C TYR A 38 -5.91 -6.78 -11.11
N GLU A 39 -5.30 -5.65 -11.49
CA GLU A 39 -4.02 -5.64 -12.19
C GLU A 39 -2.93 -4.87 -11.46
N LEU A 40 -3.28 -3.85 -10.68
CA LEU A 40 -2.29 -3.00 -10.02
C LEU A 40 -1.49 -3.77 -8.98
N GLU A 41 -0.19 -3.57 -9.04
CA GLU A 41 0.74 -3.98 -7.99
C GLU A 41 1.38 -2.73 -7.42
N GLN A 42 1.66 -2.72 -6.13
CA GLN A 42 2.17 -1.51 -5.49
C GLN A 42 3.03 -1.86 -4.28
N ILE A 43 3.86 -0.88 -3.90
CA ILE A 43 4.68 -0.95 -2.70
C ILE A 43 4.32 0.25 -1.83
N LEU A 44 4.09 0.00 -0.54
CA LEU A 44 3.78 1.03 0.44
C LEU A 44 4.98 1.23 1.37
N VAL A 45 5.31 2.49 1.65
CA VAL A 45 6.41 2.87 2.53
C VAL A 45 5.91 3.95 3.49
N ALA A 46 6.21 3.82 4.79
CA ALA A 46 5.97 4.90 5.74
C ALA A 46 7.21 5.81 5.74
N VAL A 47 7.14 6.90 4.99
CA VAL A 47 8.23 7.88 4.92
C VAL A 47 8.38 8.59 6.24
N SER A 48 7.27 8.80 6.95
CA SER A 48 7.23 9.42 8.27
C SER A 48 6.10 8.78 9.07
N GLY A 49 6.29 8.66 10.38
CA GLY A 49 5.28 8.12 11.28
C GLY A 49 5.16 6.62 11.20
N LYS A 50 3.98 6.13 11.61
CA LYS A 50 3.70 4.70 11.67
C LYS A 50 2.39 4.40 10.94
N ILE A 51 2.41 3.37 10.10
CA ILE A 51 1.23 2.94 9.33
C ILE A 51 1.03 1.46 9.59
N ILE A 52 -0.16 1.09 10.03
CA ILE A 52 -0.55 -0.30 10.19
C ILE A 52 -1.36 -0.69 8.95
N VAL A 53 -0.91 -1.73 8.26
CA VAL A 53 -1.55 -2.20 7.04
C VAL A 53 -2.14 -3.58 7.30
N HIS A 54 -3.45 -3.71 7.11
CA HIS A 54 -4.14 -5.00 7.19
C HIS A 54 -4.39 -5.49 5.78
N THR A 55 -4.02 -6.73 5.49
CA THR A 55 -4.21 -7.31 4.17
C THR A 55 -5.02 -8.59 4.26
N GLU A 56 -5.73 -8.87 3.18
CA GLU A 56 -6.43 -10.14 3.00
C GLU A 56 -6.30 -10.57 1.55
N MET A 57 -5.90 -11.82 1.34
CA MET A 57 -5.81 -12.39 0.00
C MET A 57 -7.07 -13.21 -0.30
N PRO A 58 -7.39 -13.43 -1.58
CA PRO A 58 -8.45 -14.39 -1.94
C PRO A 58 -8.17 -15.73 -1.27
N GLY A 59 -9.20 -16.36 -0.70
CA GLY A 59 -9.01 -17.54 0.11
C GLY A 59 -9.00 -17.27 1.60
N GLY A 60 -8.89 -16.01 2.02
CA GLY A 60 -9.08 -15.59 3.39
C GLY A 60 -7.82 -15.42 4.24
N GLN A 61 -6.63 -15.58 3.66
CA GLN A 61 -5.39 -15.38 4.41
C GLN A 61 -5.23 -13.90 4.75
N LYS A 62 -5.11 -13.62 6.05
CA LYS A 62 -4.99 -12.24 6.56
C LYS A 62 -3.63 -12.03 7.20
N GLU A 63 -3.09 -10.83 7.01
CA GLU A 63 -1.83 -10.42 7.62
C GLU A 63 -1.92 -8.98 8.10
N ARG A 64 -1.03 -8.63 9.02
CA ARG A 64 -0.92 -7.29 9.58
C ARG A 64 0.54 -6.88 9.52
N PHE A 65 0.81 -5.72 8.91
CA PHE A 65 2.15 -5.18 8.80
C PHE A 65 2.23 -3.84 9.51
N ILE A 66 3.34 -3.57 10.14
CA ILE A 66 3.62 -2.28 10.76
C ILE A 66 4.78 -1.65 10.01
N LEU A 67 4.50 -0.51 9.36
CA LEU A 67 5.51 0.29 8.66
C LEU A 67 5.86 1.46 9.57
N GLU A 68 7.11 1.54 9.99
CA GLU A 68 7.53 2.60 10.91
C GLU A 68 8.92 3.14 10.62
N THR A 69 9.54 2.70 9.53
CA THR A 69 10.85 3.21 9.08
C THR A 69 10.81 3.44 7.58
N PRO A 70 11.47 4.49 7.07
CA PRO A 70 11.38 4.84 5.65
C PRO A 70 12.13 3.91 4.71
N ASN A 71 12.92 2.98 5.24
CA ASN A 71 13.72 2.05 4.43
C ASN A 71 13.05 0.69 4.23
N ILE A 72 11.83 0.50 4.73
CA ILE A 72 11.10 -0.76 4.61
C ILE A 72 9.81 -0.50 3.84
N GLY A 73 9.59 -1.26 2.77
CA GLY A 73 8.35 -1.24 2.03
C GLY A 73 7.69 -2.60 2.05
N ILE A 74 6.38 -2.63 1.87
CA ILE A 74 5.65 -3.89 1.68
C ILE A 74 5.07 -3.93 0.27
N PHE A 75 5.14 -5.11 -0.33
CA PHE A 75 4.58 -5.35 -1.65
C PHE A 75 3.14 -5.83 -1.51
N LEU A 76 2.23 -5.13 -2.19
CA LEU A 76 0.82 -5.53 -2.29
C LEU A 76 0.58 -6.07 -3.69
N PRO A 77 0.40 -7.39 -3.84
CA PRO A 77 0.15 -7.98 -5.17
C PRO A 77 -1.27 -7.72 -5.64
N LYS A 78 -1.56 -8.17 -6.86
CA LYS A 78 -2.93 -8.16 -7.39
C LYS A 78 -3.86 -8.89 -6.44
N TYR A 79 -5.12 -8.45 -6.39
CA TYR A 79 -6.18 -9.04 -5.56
C TYR A 79 -5.94 -8.96 -4.06
N CYS A 80 -5.01 -8.12 -3.61
CA CYS A 80 -4.75 -7.95 -2.19
C CYS A 80 -5.68 -6.87 -1.63
N TRP A 81 -6.68 -7.30 -0.85
CA TRP A 81 -7.53 -6.35 -0.12
C TRP A 81 -6.71 -5.75 1.00
N HIS A 82 -6.73 -4.43 1.13
CA HIS A 82 -5.91 -3.77 2.14
C HIS A 82 -6.60 -2.55 2.72
N GLU A 83 -6.31 -2.32 4.00
CA GLU A 83 -6.76 -1.15 4.74
C GLU A 83 -5.58 -0.63 5.54
N MET A 84 -5.48 0.68 5.67
CA MET A 84 -4.39 1.35 6.37
C MET A 84 -4.92 2.22 7.49
N HIS A 85 -4.19 2.20 8.61
CA HIS A 85 -4.43 3.04 9.76
C HIS A 85 -3.16 3.84 10.05
N TYR A 86 -3.29 5.17 10.15
CA TYR A 86 -2.15 6.09 10.20
C TYR A 86 -1.98 6.69 11.59
N SER A 87 -0.73 6.79 12.06
CA SER A 87 -0.42 7.61 13.22
C SER A 87 -0.47 9.10 12.84
N HIS A 88 -0.50 9.96 13.86
CA HIS A 88 -0.47 11.40 13.66
C HIS A 88 0.80 11.78 12.85
N ASN A 89 0.61 12.67 11.87
CA ASN A 89 1.70 13.18 11.01
C ASN A 89 2.43 12.11 10.19
N SER A 90 1.80 10.96 9.95
CA SER A 90 2.40 9.97 9.07
C SER A 90 2.28 10.39 7.62
N VAL A 91 3.26 9.95 6.82
CA VAL A 91 3.27 10.14 5.38
C VAL A 91 3.51 8.78 4.75
N GLN A 92 2.56 8.34 3.92
CA GLN A 92 2.67 7.11 3.17
C GLN A 92 3.05 7.43 1.73
N MET A 93 4.09 6.79 1.24
CA MET A 93 4.42 6.82 -0.18
C MET A 93 3.99 5.50 -0.81
N CYS A 94 3.35 5.59 -1.98
CA CYS A 94 2.98 4.42 -2.76
C CYS A 94 3.68 4.47 -4.10
N ILE A 95 4.33 3.36 -4.45
CA ILE A 95 4.97 3.15 -5.73
C ILE A 95 4.14 2.13 -6.48
N ALA A 96 3.66 2.47 -7.67
CA ALA A 96 2.67 1.66 -8.39
C ALA A 96 3.11 1.39 -9.83
N ASN A 97 2.66 0.25 -10.36
CA ASN A 97 3.04 -0.22 -11.69
C ASN A 97 2.10 0.25 -12.80
N SER A 98 1.11 1.08 -12.49
CA SER A 98 0.23 1.63 -13.51
C SER A 98 -0.33 2.98 -13.05
N VAL A 99 -0.81 3.76 -14.04
CA VAL A 99 -1.52 5.01 -13.75
C VAL A 99 -2.87 4.71 -13.12
N TYR A 100 -3.51 5.73 -12.56
CA TYR A 100 -4.82 5.57 -11.94
C TYR A 100 -5.84 5.08 -12.95
N ASN A 101 -6.62 4.07 -12.55
CA ASN A 101 -7.68 3.51 -13.37
C ASN A 101 -8.77 2.99 -12.43
N GLU A 102 -9.91 3.73 -12.33
CA GLU A 102 -10.98 3.35 -11.40
C GLU A 102 -11.56 1.97 -11.72
N SER A 103 -11.58 1.57 -12.97
CA SER A 103 -12.13 0.25 -13.35
C SER A 103 -11.28 -0.91 -12.85
N ASP A 104 -10.05 -0.66 -12.40
CA ASP A 104 -9.17 -1.66 -11.83
C ASP A 104 -9.43 -1.90 -10.34
N TYR A 105 -10.24 -1.07 -9.69
CA TYR A 105 -10.50 -1.18 -8.26
C TYR A 105 -11.59 -2.20 -7.97
N ILE A 106 -11.39 -2.96 -6.91
CA ILE A 106 -12.40 -3.81 -6.28
C ILE A 106 -12.71 -3.15 -4.95
N ARG A 107 -13.81 -2.40 -4.87
CA ARG A 107 -14.14 -1.59 -3.68
C ARG A 107 -15.18 -2.23 -2.79
N ASP A 108 -15.90 -3.23 -3.29
CA ASP A 108 -16.92 -3.94 -2.54
C ASP A 108 -16.32 -5.21 -1.95
N TYR A 109 -16.27 -5.28 -0.62
CA TYR A 109 -15.69 -6.42 0.06
C TYR A 109 -16.41 -7.73 -0.31
N ASN A 110 -17.73 -7.69 -0.52
CA ASN A 110 -18.48 -8.88 -0.91
C ASN A 110 -18.07 -9.36 -2.30
N GLU A 111 -17.78 -8.44 -3.22
CA GLU A 111 -17.26 -8.82 -4.53
C GLU A 111 -15.85 -9.41 -4.42
N PHE A 112 -15.03 -8.82 -3.56
CA PHE A 112 -13.69 -9.37 -3.29
C PHE A 112 -13.79 -10.79 -2.75
N LYS A 113 -14.70 -11.07 -1.83
CA LYS A 113 -14.84 -12.39 -1.21
C LYS A 113 -15.25 -13.46 -2.20
N LYS A 114 -15.82 -13.11 -3.35
CA LYS A 114 -16.18 -14.07 -4.41
C LYS A 114 -15.00 -14.51 -5.23
N ILE A 115 -13.86 -13.85 -5.14
CA ILE A 115 -12.66 -14.20 -5.88
C ILE A 115 -11.97 -15.35 -5.16
N SER A 116 -11.62 -16.39 -5.90
CA SER A 116 -10.99 -17.58 -5.34
C SER A 116 -9.59 -17.82 -5.90
#